data_e5f3e887168b0ebd4dd609d0ecbed7fe
#
_entry.id   e5f3e887168b0ebd4dd609d0ecbed7fe
#
_cell.length_a   1.000
_cell.length_b   1.000
_cell.length_c   1.000
_cell.angle_alpha   90.00
_cell.angle_beta   90.00
_cell.angle_gamma   90.00
#
_symmetry.space_group_name_H-M   'P 1'
#
loop_
_entity.id
_entity.type
_entity.pdbx_description
1 polymer ?
#
loop_
_entity_poly.entity_id
_entity_poly.type
_entity_poly.pdbx_seq_one_letter_code
_entity_poly.pdbx_strand_id
1 'polypeptide(L)'
;MKKITALIVSLLMAVLCAACAPKEQLTVNVAAMKGPTGIGMAYLSSLAEEGKTEYNYSITYASSPDEVTGSLISGDLDIAAVPVNLGAVLFNKTEGQILTAAVNTLGVLYVVEKGDSVQSIADLAGKKLLAAGQGSTPEYILNYILDKNGLTGSVEIEYAAEHAEAVTKLASGEADIIVVPEPFVTTALSKVEGARIALDLTAEWEKVSDAKLVQGCLVVRKAFADEHPEALKAFLKEYNASTEYAVNSPADAGALVEKYGIMASAALAEKAIPNCNIVCITGDEMKAMVSGMLKVLFDASPKSVGGKLPGDEMFYLG
;
A
#
# COMPACT_ATOMS: atom_id res chain seq x y z
N MET A 1 68.15 6.42 12.88
CA MET A 1 67.29 5.25 12.99
C MET A 1 66.01 5.55 13.85
N LYS A 2 66.10 6.03 15.11
CA LYS A 2 64.93 6.29 15.97
C LYS A 2 63.87 7.28 15.39
N LYS A 3 64.32 8.31 14.62
CA LYS A 3 63.39 9.29 13.99
C LYS A 3 62.61 8.72 12.79
N ILE A 4 63.24 7.78 12.05
CA ILE A 4 62.60 7.13 10.91
C ILE A 4 61.55 6.09 11.37
N THR A 5 61.86 5.37 12.47
CA THR A 5 60.95 4.40 13.05
C THR A 5 59.70 5.10 13.63
N ALA A 6 59.86 6.29 14.28
CA ALA A 6 58.72 7.08 14.78
C ALA A 6 57.81 7.59 13.64
N LEU A 7 58.39 7.98 12.51
CA LEU A 7 57.63 8.45 11.32
C LEU A 7 56.83 7.31 10.69
N ILE A 8 57.40 6.09 10.59
CA ILE A 8 56.69 4.91 10.06
C ILE A 8 55.58 4.48 10.98
N VAL A 9 55.78 4.49 12.28
CA VAL A 9 54.73 4.14 13.26
C VAL A 9 53.59 5.16 13.25
N SER A 10 53.88 6.46 13.12
CA SER A 10 52.83 7.49 13.02
C SER A 10 52.05 7.39 11.70
N LEU A 11 52.70 7.02 10.58
CA LEU A 11 52.07 6.81 9.28
C LEU A 11 51.17 5.54 9.30
N LEU A 12 51.61 4.46 9.97
CA LEU A 12 50.82 3.26 10.16
C LEU A 12 49.59 3.50 11.05
N MET A 13 49.72 4.30 12.13
CA MET A 13 48.55 4.69 12.94
C MET A 13 47.54 5.58 12.18
N ALA A 14 48.04 6.49 11.33
CA ALA A 14 47.17 7.31 10.48
C ALA A 14 46.39 6.48 9.45
N VAL A 15 46.97 5.45 8.90
CA VAL A 15 46.34 4.51 7.94
C VAL A 15 45.29 3.62 8.68
N LEU A 16 45.57 3.19 9.89
CA LEU A 16 44.63 2.42 10.72
C LEU A 16 43.43 3.25 11.19
N CYS A 17 43.59 4.55 11.46
CA CYS A 17 42.51 5.45 11.82
C CYS A 17 41.61 5.80 10.61
N ALA A 18 42.18 5.84 9.39
CA ALA A 18 41.39 6.06 8.16
C ALA A 18 40.54 4.83 7.77
N ALA A 19 40.91 3.63 8.22
CA ALA A 19 40.14 2.40 8.00
C ALA A 19 38.93 2.23 8.96
N CYS A 20 38.83 3.06 10.00
CA CYS A 20 37.76 3.05 11.01
C CYS A 20 36.82 4.25 10.90
N ALA A 21 36.82 5.01 9.80
CA ALA A 21 35.72 5.94 9.56
C ALA A 21 34.44 5.11 9.37
N PRO A 22 33.36 5.34 10.15
CA PRO A 22 32.11 4.66 9.90
C PRO A 22 31.72 4.94 8.45
N LYS A 23 31.57 3.89 7.67
CA LYS A 23 31.06 4.00 6.31
C LYS A 23 29.67 4.64 6.45
N GLU A 24 29.46 5.78 5.85
CA GLU A 24 28.16 6.44 5.90
C GLU A 24 27.13 5.41 5.41
N GLN A 25 26.27 4.99 6.34
CA GLN A 25 25.33 3.91 6.05
C GLN A 25 24.27 4.48 5.10
N LEU A 26 24.04 3.82 3.97
CA LEU A 26 23.03 4.21 3.00
C LEU A 26 21.69 4.44 3.71
N THR A 27 21.07 5.58 3.46
CA THR A 27 19.71 5.86 3.89
C THR A 27 18.76 5.61 2.73
N VAL A 28 17.79 4.73 2.93
CA VAL A 28 16.74 4.41 1.98
C VAL A 28 15.51 5.25 2.33
N ASN A 29 15.04 6.06 1.40
CA ASN A 29 13.87 6.93 1.59
C ASN A 29 12.61 6.19 1.15
N VAL A 30 11.69 5.99 2.09
CA VAL A 30 10.49 5.18 1.90
C VAL A 30 9.24 5.99 2.21
N ALA A 31 8.20 5.83 1.41
CA ALA A 31 6.88 6.34 1.74
C ALA A 31 5.83 5.21 1.72
N ALA A 32 4.86 5.31 2.62
CA ALA A 32 3.68 4.45 2.58
C ALA A 32 2.42 5.30 2.68
N MET A 33 1.37 4.93 1.95
CA MET A 33 0.07 5.56 2.14
C MET A 33 -0.57 5.08 3.44
N LYS A 34 -1.27 5.96 4.13
CA LYS A 34 -2.07 5.60 5.31
C LYS A 34 -3.13 4.56 4.94
N GLY A 35 -3.41 3.65 5.84
CA GLY A 35 -4.27 2.49 5.61
C GLY A 35 -3.47 1.18 5.64
N PRO A 36 -3.94 0.09 4.97
CA PRO A 36 -3.30 -1.22 5.04
C PRO A 36 -1.81 -1.20 4.65
N THR A 37 -1.44 -0.44 3.61
CA THR A 37 -0.06 -0.29 3.16
C THR A 37 0.85 0.33 4.22
N GLY A 38 0.35 1.33 4.96
CA GLY A 38 1.08 1.96 6.05
C GLY A 38 1.13 1.10 7.30
N ILE A 39 0.07 0.37 7.61
CA ILE A 39 0.00 -0.56 8.74
C ILE A 39 1.12 -1.60 8.64
N GLY A 40 1.31 -2.21 7.46
CA GLY A 40 2.38 -3.18 7.22
C GLY A 40 3.80 -2.61 7.39
N MET A 41 3.97 -1.28 7.32
CA MET A 41 5.25 -0.59 7.47
C MET A 41 5.57 -0.17 8.92
N ALA A 42 4.57 -0.16 9.81
CA ALA A 42 4.68 0.46 11.14
C ALA A 42 5.76 -0.17 12.03
N TYR A 43 5.90 -1.49 12.02
CA TYR A 43 6.93 -2.16 12.81
C TYR A 43 8.34 -1.92 12.25
N LEU A 44 8.51 -1.91 10.93
CA LEU A 44 9.78 -1.54 10.29
C LEU A 44 10.18 -0.11 10.67
N SER A 45 9.23 0.83 10.72
CA SER A 45 9.50 2.20 11.20
C SER A 45 10.03 2.22 12.63
N SER A 46 9.46 1.39 13.52
CA SER A 46 9.95 1.28 14.91
C SER A 46 11.36 0.71 14.98
N LEU A 47 11.65 -0.33 14.22
CA LEU A 47 12.99 -0.92 14.14
C LEU A 47 14.02 0.07 13.59
N ALA A 48 13.64 0.85 12.57
CA ALA A 48 14.51 1.88 12.00
C ALA A 48 14.85 2.99 13.00
N GLU A 49 13.86 3.50 13.75
CA GLU A 49 14.09 4.48 14.81
C GLU A 49 15.01 3.96 15.93
N GLU A 50 14.94 2.67 16.21
CA GLU A 50 15.76 1.99 17.22
C GLU A 50 17.15 1.60 16.69
N GLY A 51 17.45 1.83 15.40
CA GLY A 51 18.70 1.43 14.76
C GLY A 51 18.89 -0.09 14.68
N LYS A 52 17.80 -0.84 14.59
CA LYS A 52 17.78 -2.31 14.55
C LYS A 52 17.60 -2.88 13.15
N THR A 53 17.70 -2.06 12.13
CA THR A 53 17.59 -2.42 10.71
C THR A 53 18.96 -2.55 10.06
N GLU A 54 19.05 -3.32 8.98
CA GLU A 54 20.32 -3.54 8.27
C GLU A 54 20.83 -2.27 7.58
N TYR A 55 19.91 -1.41 7.11
CA TYR A 55 20.17 -0.09 6.53
C TYR A 55 19.40 1.00 7.29
N ASN A 56 19.77 2.26 7.10
CA ASN A 56 18.97 3.36 7.62
C ASN A 56 17.73 3.52 6.74
N TYR A 57 16.55 3.54 7.33
CA TYR A 57 15.30 3.86 6.63
C TYR A 57 14.73 5.17 7.13
N SER A 58 14.44 6.07 6.17
CA SER A 58 13.66 7.29 6.41
C SER A 58 12.23 7.02 5.92
N ILE A 59 11.32 6.70 6.83
CA ILE A 59 9.95 6.25 6.47
C ILE A 59 8.95 7.35 6.76
N THR A 60 8.14 7.70 5.76
CA THR A 60 7.09 8.71 5.85
C THR A 60 5.72 8.13 5.49
N TYR A 61 4.64 8.75 6.02
CA TYR A 61 3.26 8.30 5.80
C TYR A 61 2.46 9.40 5.11
N ALA A 62 2.06 9.14 3.86
CA ALA A 62 1.32 10.06 3.02
C ALA A 62 -0.20 9.84 3.12
N SER A 63 -0.96 10.91 2.97
CA SER A 63 -2.42 10.86 2.95
C SER A 63 -3.00 10.72 1.55
N SER A 64 -2.24 11.10 0.52
CA SER A 64 -2.67 11.02 -0.88
C SER A 64 -1.57 10.47 -1.80
N PRO A 65 -1.96 9.85 -2.96
CA PRO A 65 -1.01 9.39 -3.97
C PRO A 65 -0.13 10.50 -4.55
N ASP A 66 -0.63 11.73 -4.63
CA ASP A 66 0.09 12.86 -5.22
C ASP A 66 1.33 13.25 -4.42
N GLU A 67 1.26 13.12 -3.06
CA GLU A 67 2.39 13.38 -2.17
C GLU A 67 3.58 12.43 -2.45
N VAL A 68 3.30 11.21 -2.93
CA VAL A 68 4.30 10.16 -3.17
C VAL A 68 4.82 10.21 -4.61
N THR A 69 3.92 10.45 -5.57
CA THR A 69 4.23 10.35 -7.01
C THR A 69 5.34 11.32 -7.42
N GLY A 70 5.27 12.58 -6.98
CA GLY A 70 6.27 13.60 -7.29
C GLY A 70 7.67 13.20 -6.79
N SER A 71 7.75 12.79 -5.53
CA SER A 71 9.00 12.44 -4.86
C SER A 71 9.65 11.14 -5.40
N LEU A 72 8.85 10.18 -5.87
CA LEU A 72 9.36 9.00 -6.58
C LEU A 72 9.98 9.39 -7.93
N ILE A 73 9.32 10.28 -8.69
CA ILE A 73 9.79 10.70 -10.02
C ILE A 73 11.03 11.58 -9.91
N SER A 74 11.08 12.48 -8.91
CA SER A 74 12.27 13.35 -8.67
C SER A 74 13.47 12.60 -8.11
N GLY A 75 13.25 11.43 -7.48
CA GLY A 75 14.30 10.65 -6.83
C GLY A 75 14.50 10.97 -5.36
N ASP A 76 13.61 11.74 -4.74
CA ASP A 76 13.61 12.02 -3.30
C ASP A 76 13.15 10.80 -2.48
N LEU A 77 12.38 9.90 -3.09
CA LEU A 77 11.99 8.59 -2.57
C LEU A 77 12.61 7.48 -3.41
N ASP A 78 13.00 6.39 -2.75
CA ASP A 78 13.54 5.18 -3.38
C ASP A 78 12.46 4.11 -3.54
N ILE A 79 11.61 3.97 -2.51
CA ILE A 79 10.58 2.93 -2.43
C ILE A 79 9.27 3.58 -1.96
N ALA A 80 8.15 3.10 -2.49
CA ALA A 80 6.84 3.53 -1.99
C ALA A 80 5.80 2.41 -2.01
N ALA A 81 4.88 2.45 -1.03
CA ALA A 81 3.70 1.61 -0.97
C ALA A 81 2.49 2.39 -1.53
N VAL A 82 1.94 1.93 -2.65
CA VAL A 82 0.93 2.64 -3.45
C VAL A 82 -0.20 1.70 -3.92
N PRO A 83 -1.35 2.23 -4.38
CA PRO A 83 -2.35 1.43 -5.09
C PRO A 83 -1.76 0.75 -6.33
N VAL A 84 -2.17 -0.50 -6.61
CA VAL A 84 -1.57 -1.31 -7.68
C VAL A 84 -1.71 -0.69 -9.07
N ASN A 85 -2.84 -0.03 -9.35
CA ASN A 85 -3.04 0.67 -10.60
C ASN A 85 -2.06 1.85 -10.76
N LEU A 86 -1.74 2.56 -9.67
CA LEU A 86 -0.77 3.64 -9.69
C LEU A 86 0.64 3.12 -10.00
N GLY A 87 1.00 1.92 -9.53
CA GLY A 87 2.25 1.26 -9.92
C GLY A 87 2.40 1.14 -11.44
N ALA A 88 1.34 0.69 -12.14
CA ALA A 88 1.31 0.62 -13.60
C ALA A 88 1.36 2.00 -14.28
N VAL A 89 0.62 2.97 -13.75
CA VAL A 89 0.64 4.36 -14.25
C VAL A 89 2.04 4.96 -14.12
N LEU A 90 2.71 4.77 -12.99
CA LEU A 90 4.07 5.24 -12.75
C LEU A 90 5.07 4.59 -13.70
N PHE A 91 5.01 3.25 -13.84
CA PHE A 91 5.85 2.53 -14.81
C PHE A 91 5.71 3.12 -16.22
N ASN A 92 4.47 3.28 -16.71
CA ASN A 92 4.21 3.80 -18.04
C ASN A 92 4.66 5.27 -18.21
N LYS A 93 4.36 6.13 -17.24
CA LYS A 93 4.72 7.55 -17.28
C LYS A 93 6.24 7.81 -17.20
N THR A 94 6.95 6.93 -16.52
CA THR A 94 8.41 7.05 -16.34
C THR A 94 9.19 6.19 -17.32
N GLU A 95 8.52 5.60 -18.32
CA GLU A 95 9.17 4.74 -19.32
C GLU A 95 9.99 3.61 -18.67
N GLY A 96 9.42 2.98 -17.61
CA GLY A 96 10.05 1.85 -16.92
C GLY A 96 11.04 2.23 -15.81
N GLN A 97 11.08 3.51 -15.36
CA GLN A 97 11.99 3.90 -14.27
C GLN A 97 11.44 3.58 -12.87
N ILE A 98 10.17 3.21 -12.75
CA ILE A 98 9.56 2.75 -11.51
C ILE A 98 9.07 1.32 -11.69
N LEU A 99 9.58 0.40 -10.89
CA LEU A 99 9.26 -1.03 -10.95
C LEU A 99 8.36 -1.45 -9.78
N THR A 100 7.59 -2.53 -9.96
CA THR A 100 6.85 -3.16 -8.86
C THR A 100 7.69 -4.25 -8.23
N ALA A 101 7.87 -4.20 -6.90
CA ALA A 101 8.76 -5.09 -6.14
C ALA A 101 8.02 -6.08 -5.24
N ALA A 102 6.80 -5.77 -4.77
CA ALA A 102 5.97 -6.69 -3.99
C ALA A 102 4.48 -6.31 -4.08
N VAL A 103 3.60 -7.28 -3.88
CA VAL A 103 2.21 -7.05 -3.47
C VAL A 103 2.21 -6.87 -1.95
N ASN A 104 1.56 -5.82 -1.45
CA ASN A 104 1.51 -5.52 -0.02
C ASN A 104 0.11 -5.52 0.59
N THR A 105 -0.94 -5.50 -0.25
CA THR A 105 -2.33 -5.50 0.20
C THR A 105 -3.20 -6.22 -0.82
N LEU A 106 -3.96 -7.20 -0.37
CA LEU A 106 -4.97 -7.88 -1.17
C LEU A 106 -6.32 -7.16 -1.06
N GLY A 107 -7.43 -7.85 -1.39
CA GLY A 107 -8.76 -7.26 -1.34
C GLY A 107 -9.17 -6.83 0.07
N VAL A 108 -9.61 -5.59 0.25
CA VAL A 108 -10.02 -4.99 1.53
C VAL A 108 -11.20 -4.02 1.36
N LEU A 109 -11.93 -4.09 0.24
CA LEU A 109 -13.00 -3.17 -0.10
C LEU A 109 -14.36 -3.79 0.23
N TYR A 110 -15.24 -2.99 0.85
CA TYR A 110 -16.54 -3.46 1.31
C TYR A 110 -17.63 -2.43 1.02
N VAL A 111 -18.87 -2.93 0.87
CA VAL A 111 -20.07 -2.12 0.98
C VAL A 111 -20.54 -2.16 2.43
N VAL A 112 -20.64 -1.00 3.06
CA VAL A 112 -21.16 -0.84 4.43
C VAL A 112 -22.49 -0.09 4.35
N GLU A 113 -23.50 -0.60 5.00
CA GLU A 113 -24.85 -0.06 5.02
C GLU A 113 -25.32 0.23 6.44
N LYS A 114 -26.03 1.34 6.60
CA LYS A 114 -26.85 1.59 7.81
C LYS A 114 -28.29 1.19 7.47
N GLY A 115 -28.62 -0.06 7.78
CA GLY A 115 -29.89 -0.68 7.37
C GLY A 115 -29.71 -2.14 7.00
N ASP A 116 -30.64 -2.69 6.23
CA ASP A 116 -30.69 -4.09 5.84
C ASP A 116 -31.17 -4.30 4.39
N SER A 117 -31.10 -3.27 3.55
CA SER A 117 -31.66 -3.26 2.20
C SER A 117 -30.77 -3.93 1.14
N VAL A 118 -29.50 -4.20 1.45
CA VAL A 118 -28.53 -4.85 0.55
C VAL A 118 -28.14 -6.21 1.09
N GLN A 119 -28.59 -7.30 0.45
CA GLN A 119 -28.26 -8.67 0.81
C GLN A 119 -27.41 -9.35 -0.27
N SER A 120 -27.40 -8.78 -1.48
CA SER A 120 -26.65 -9.27 -2.64
C SER A 120 -26.21 -8.09 -3.51
N ILE A 121 -25.30 -8.35 -4.46
CA ILE A 121 -24.85 -7.34 -5.42
C ILE A 121 -26.03 -6.79 -6.27
N ALA A 122 -27.02 -7.62 -6.57
CA ALA A 122 -28.20 -7.23 -7.35
C ALA A 122 -29.07 -6.18 -6.65
N ASP A 123 -29.06 -6.13 -5.30
CA ASP A 123 -29.84 -5.18 -4.53
C ASP A 123 -29.30 -3.76 -4.60
N LEU A 124 -28.10 -3.57 -5.19
CA LEU A 124 -27.54 -2.26 -5.47
C LEU A 124 -28.27 -1.53 -6.62
N ALA A 125 -29.08 -2.23 -7.44
CA ALA A 125 -29.84 -1.61 -8.51
C ALA A 125 -30.79 -0.52 -7.96
N GLY A 126 -30.68 0.68 -8.53
CA GLY A 126 -31.47 1.85 -8.12
C GLY A 126 -31.00 2.49 -6.79
N LYS A 127 -29.92 1.99 -6.18
CA LYS A 127 -29.35 2.56 -4.96
C LYS A 127 -28.34 3.66 -5.28
N LYS A 128 -28.16 4.52 -4.26
CA LYS A 128 -27.10 5.52 -4.24
C LYS A 128 -26.00 5.06 -3.29
N LEU A 129 -24.77 5.01 -3.81
CA LEU A 129 -23.58 4.66 -3.06
C LEU A 129 -22.70 5.89 -2.90
N LEU A 130 -22.15 6.10 -1.72
CA LEU A 130 -21.06 7.05 -1.50
C LEU A 130 -19.74 6.27 -1.42
N ALA A 131 -18.93 6.35 -2.46
CA ALA A 131 -17.62 5.73 -2.52
C ALA A 131 -16.51 6.75 -2.21
N ALA A 132 -15.28 6.29 -2.09
CA ALA A 132 -14.09 7.13 -2.08
C ALA A 132 -12.98 6.46 -2.92
N GLY A 133 -11.93 7.21 -3.25
CA GLY A 133 -10.83 6.70 -4.07
C GLY A 133 -11.11 6.77 -5.57
N GLN A 134 -11.77 7.84 -6.02
CA GLN A 134 -11.96 8.12 -7.44
C GLN A 134 -10.62 8.17 -8.18
N GLY A 135 -10.54 7.54 -9.35
CA GLY A 135 -9.30 7.44 -10.14
C GLY A 135 -8.30 6.40 -9.62
N SER A 136 -8.64 5.66 -8.56
CA SER A 136 -7.77 4.63 -7.98
C SER A 136 -8.41 3.24 -7.98
N THR A 137 -7.67 2.23 -7.53
CA THR A 137 -8.09 0.82 -7.54
C THR A 137 -9.52 0.57 -7.01
N PRO A 138 -9.99 1.19 -5.90
CA PRO A 138 -11.35 1.00 -5.40
C PRO A 138 -12.46 1.32 -6.42
N GLU A 139 -12.34 2.41 -7.15
CA GLU A 139 -13.32 2.77 -8.19
C GLU A 139 -13.38 1.71 -9.29
N TYR A 140 -12.23 1.28 -9.77
CA TYR A 140 -12.17 0.30 -10.87
C TYR A 140 -12.69 -1.07 -10.45
N ILE A 141 -12.43 -1.51 -9.22
CA ILE A 141 -12.97 -2.75 -8.65
C ILE A 141 -14.49 -2.69 -8.61
N LEU A 142 -15.04 -1.64 -8.02
CA LEU A 142 -16.50 -1.47 -7.89
C LEU A 142 -17.15 -1.48 -9.27
N ASN A 143 -16.66 -0.66 -10.19
CA ASN A 143 -17.21 -0.56 -11.55
C ASN A 143 -17.12 -1.89 -12.30
N TYR A 144 -16.02 -2.65 -12.18
CA TYR A 144 -15.87 -3.96 -12.79
C TYR A 144 -16.89 -4.96 -12.24
N ILE A 145 -17.06 -5.02 -10.92
CA ILE A 145 -18.05 -5.92 -10.31
C ILE A 145 -19.48 -5.56 -10.77
N LEU A 146 -19.81 -4.25 -10.78
CA LEU A 146 -21.13 -3.80 -11.27
C LEU A 146 -21.34 -4.15 -12.74
N ASP A 147 -20.34 -3.95 -13.60
CA ASP A 147 -20.42 -4.29 -15.03
C ASP A 147 -20.68 -5.79 -15.23
N LYS A 148 -19.90 -6.64 -14.56
CA LYS A 148 -20.04 -8.10 -14.67
C LYS A 148 -21.37 -8.62 -14.15
N ASN A 149 -22.05 -7.87 -13.29
CA ASN A 149 -23.39 -8.20 -12.80
C ASN A 149 -24.51 -7.47 -13.57
N GLY A 150 -24.21 -6.77 -14.67
CA GLY A 150 -25.19 -6.08 -15.50
C GLY A 150 -25.81 -4.85 -14.83
N LEU A 151 -25.12 -4.24 -13.87
CA LEU A 151 -25.59 -3.11 -13.08
C LEU A 151 -25.00 -1.77 -13.54
N THR A 152 -24.25 -1.74 -14.66
CA THR A 152 -23.71 -0.51 -15.23
C THR A 152 -24.83 0.50 -15.51
N GLY A 153 -24.72 1.69 -14.92
CA GLY A 153 -25.71 2.76 -15.05
C GLY A 153 -26.99 2.56 -14.21
N SER A 154 -27.13 1.42 -13.49
CA SER A 154 -28.25 1.15 -12.61
C SER A 154 -27.97 1.54 -11.15
N VAL A 155 -26.75 1.93 -10.83
CA VAL A 155 -26.30 2.34 -9.49
C VAL A 155 -25.79 3.77 -9.60
N GLU A 156 -26.28 4.65 -8.73
CA GLU A 156 -25.78 6.01 -8.60
C GLU A 156 -24.54 6.01 -7.69
N ILE A 157 -23.38 6.43 -8.18
CA ILE A 157 -22.15 6.49 -7.39
C ILE A 157 -21.71 7.93 -7.24
N GLU A 158 -21.69 8.41 -6.00
CA GLU A 158 -21.06 9.67 -5.63
C GLU A 158 -19.70 9.39 -5.00
N TYR A 159 -18.78 10.34 -5.11
CA TYR A 159 -17.44 10.19 -4.54
C TYR A 159 -17.19 11.24 -3.47
N ALA A 160 -16.82 10.77 -2.27
CA ALA A 160 -16.21 11.59 -1.23
C ALA A 160 -14.75 11.87 -1.57
N ALA A 161 -14.21 12.99 -1.11
CA ALA A 161 -12.80 13.31 -1.29
C ALA A 161 -11.88 12.31 -0.58
N GLU A 162 -12.30 11.83 0.61
CA GLU A 162 -11.54 10.89 1.42
C GLU A 162 -12.46 9.79 2.01
N HIS A 163 -11.89 8.63 2.32
CA HIS A 163 -12.62 7.53 2.98
C HIS A 163 -13.22 7.94 4.33
N ALA A 164 -12.52 8.77 5.09
CA ALA A 164 -13.01 9.27 6.38
C ALA A 164 -14.28 10.14 6.24
N GLU A 165 -14.40 10.90 5.14
CA GLU A 165 -15.58 11.68 4.82
C GLU A 165 -16.79 10.77 4.57
N ALA A 166 -16.62 9.67 3.82
CA ALA A 166 -17.69 8.71 3.58
C ALA A 166 -18.23 8.12 4.90
N VAL A 167 -17.33 7.75 5.83
CA VAL A 167 -17.72 7.28 7.17
C VAL A 167 -18.47 8.35 7.96
N THR A 168 -18.04 9.62 7.86
CA THR A 168 -18.73 10.74 8.54
C THR A 168 -20.12 10.96 8.00
N LYS A 169 -20.31 10.88 6.68
CA LYS A 169 -21.63 11.02 6.04
C LYS A 169 -22.57 9.84 6.35
N LEU A 170 -22.04 8.63 6.51
CA LEU A 170 -22.83 7.49 7.02
C LEU A 170 -23.28 7.74 8.46
N ALA A 171 -22.39 8.28 9.30
CA ALA A 171 -22.71 8.58 10.70
C ALA A 171 -23.77 9.69 10.84
N SER A 172 -23.69 10.75 10.03
CA SER A 172 -24.67 11.87 10.03
C SER A 172 -26.01 11.50 9.38
N GLY A 173 -26.09 10.38 8.64
CA GLY A 173 -27.27 10.00 7.87
C GLY A 173 -27.42 10.74 6.53
N GLU A 174 -26.34 11.38 6.05
CA GLU A 174 -26.27 11.96 4.69
C GLU A 174 -26.05 10.87 3.62
N ALA A 175 -25.57 9.71 4.02
CA ALA A 175 -25.45 8.52 3.18
C ALA A 175 -25.90 7.29 3.96
N ASP A 176 -26.65 6.39 3.31
CA ASP A 176 -27.10 5.12 3.90
C ASP A 176 -26.16 3.97 3.53
N ILE A 177 -25.48 4.06 2.38
CA ILE A 177 -24.61 3.02 1.84
C ILE A 177 -23.29 3.66 1.42
N ILE A 178 -22.18 3.14 1.95
CA ILE A 178 -20.83 3.59 1.58
C ILE A 178 -19.98 2.45 1.05
N VAL A 179 -18.99 2.78 0.21
CA VAL A 179 -17.97 1.83 -0.28
C VAL A 179 -16.61 2.31 0.19
N VAL A 180 -16.04 1.58 1.13
CA VAL A 180 -14.78 1.94 1.78
C VAL A 180 -13.91 0.71 2.02
N PRO A 181 -12.58 0.86 2.05
CA PRO A 181 -11.68 -0.22 2.45
C PRO A 181 -11.56 -0.31 3.98
N GLU A 182 -10.99 -1.41 4.48
CA GLU A 182 -10.37 -1.36 5.80
C GLU A 182 -9.23 -0.30 5.83
N PRO A 183 -8.98 0.35 6.95
CA PRO A 183 -9.61 0.23 8.27
C PRO A 183 -10.88 1.11 8.46
N PHE A 184 -11.38 1.69 7.40
CA PHE A 184 -12.56 2.58 7.47
C PHE A 184 -13.85 1.81 7.71
N VAL A 185 -13.92 0.53 7.28
CA VAL A 185 -15.01 -0.40 7.61
C VAL A 185 -15.11 -0.57 9.12
N THR A 186 -14.02 -1.00 9.77
CA THR A 186 -13.96 -1.14 11.24
C THR A 186 -14.31 0.17 11.95
N THR A 187 -13.88 1.32 11.41
CA THR A 187 -14.21 2.63 11.95
C THR A 187 -15.71 2.91 11.84
N ALA A 188 -16.34 2.62 10.69
CA ALA A 188 -17.77 2.80 10.47
C ALA A 188 -18.60 1.92 11.43
N LEU A 189 -18.27 0.62 11.52
CA LEU A 189 -18.95 -0.31 12.42
C LEU A 189 -18.80 0.07 13.90
N SER A 190 -17.70 0.71 14.27
CA SER A 190 -17.48 1.14 15.66
C SER A 190 -18.18 2.45 16.02
N LYS A 191 -18.43 3.33 15.05
CA LYS A 191 -18.98 4.68 15.27
C LYS A 191 -20.45 4.83 14.93
N VAL A 192 -20.99 3.97 14.06
CA VAL A 192 -22.33 4.11 13.50
C VAL A 192 -23.20 2.97 13.99
N GLU A 193 -24.14 3.28 14.90
CA GLU A 193 -25.10 2.30 15.38
C GLU A 193 -25.97 1.80 14.22
N GLY A 194 -26.10 0.47 14.10
CA GLY A 194 -26.85 -0.18 13.03
C GLY A 194 -26.09 -0.28 11.68
N ALA A 195 -24.83 0.14 11.63
CA ALA A 195 -23.99 -0.13 10.46
C ALA A 195 -23.56 -1.60 10.42
N ARG A 196 -23.55 -2.17 9.22
CA ARG A 196 -23.09 -3.53 8.96
C ARG A 196 -22.31 -3.61 7.65
N ILE A 197 -21.47 -4.63 7.52
CA ILE A 197 -20.95 -5.04 6.21
C ILE A 197 -22.12 -5.66 5.44
N ALA A 198 -22.48 -5.04 4.33
CA ALA A 198 -23.51 -5.56 3.42
C ALA A 198 -22.90 -6.52 2.40
N LEU A 199 -21.75 -6.13 1.78
CA LEU A 199 -21.04 -6.97 0.82
C LEU A 199 -19.52 -6.90 1.05
N ASP A 200 -18.85 -8.05 0.93
CA ASP A 200 -17.42 -8.15 0.76
C ASP A 200 -17.11 -8.15 -0.74
N LEU A 201 -16.50 -7.05 -1.23
CA LEU A 201 -16.20 -6.92 -2.65
C LEU A 201 -15.06 -7.82 -3.13
N THR A 202 -14.26 -8.40 -2.21
CA THR A 202 -13.32 -9.47 -2.56
C THR A 202 -14.08 -10.75 -2.93
N ALA A 203 -15.07 -11.11 -2.11
CA ALA A 203 -15.92 -12.27 -2.40
C ALA A 203 -16.78 -12.06 -3.67
N GLU A 204 -17.25 -10.84 -3.92
CA GLU A 204 -17.98 -10.53 -5.17
C GLU A 204 -17.06 -10.55 -6.40
N TRP A 205 -15.81 -10.11 -6.26
CA TRP A 205 -14.81 -10.18 -7.31
C TRP A 205 -14.49 -11.63 -7.71
N GLU A 206 -14.30 -12.53 -6.75
CA GLU A 206 -13.99 -13.95 -6.99
C GLU A 206 -15.11 -14.70 -7.73
N LYS A 207 -16.34 -14.19 -7.72
CA LYS A 207 -17.46 -14.75 -8.51
C LYS A 207 -17.38 -14.38 -10.00
N VAL A 208 -16.67 -13.31 -10.35
CA VAL A 208 -16.68 -12.73 -11.71
C VAL A 208 -15.30 -12.62 -12.34
N SER A 209 -14.24 -13.00 -11.64
CA SER A 209 -12.85 -12.91 -12.11
C SER A 209 -12.00 -14.06 -11.55
N ASP A 210 -11.17 -14.66 -12.39
CA ASP A 210 -10.16 -15.63 -11.99
C ASP A 210 -8.88 -14.94 -11.44
N ALA A 211 -8.73 -13.62 -11.69
CA ALA A 211 -7.60 -12.85 -11.21
C ALA A 211 -7.72 -12.58 -9.70
N LYS A 212 -6.61 -12.70 -8.96
CA LYS A 212 -6.59 -12.29 -7.56
C LYS A 212 -6.77 -10.79 -7.41
N LEU A 213 -7.57 -10.39 -6.42
CA LEU A 213 -7.80 -8.98 -6.12
C LEU A 213 -6.60 -8.39 -5.38
N VAL A 214 -5.78 -7.62 -6.09
CA VAL A 214 -4.63 -6.89 -5.55
C VAL A 214 -5.01 -5.41 -5.43
N GLN A 215 -4.87 -4.84 -4.23
CA GLN A 215 -5.17 -3.41 -4.03
C GLN A 215 -3.91 -2.55 -3.87
N GLY A 216 -2.85 -3.08 -3.28
CA GLY A 216 -1.63 -2.35 -3.04
C GLY A 216 -0.37 -3.08 -3.47
N CYS A 217 0.65 -2.31 -3.82
CA CYS A 217 1.98 -2.82 -4.13
C CYS A 217 3.09 -1.92 -3.58
N LEU A 218 4.28 -2.49 -3.43
CA LEU A 218 5.52 -1.73 -3.29
C LEU A 218 6.08 -1.44 -4.67
N VAL A 219 6.42 -0.18 -4.90
CA VAL A 219 7.17 0.24 -6.09
C VAL A 219 8.55 0.74 -5.69
N VAL A 220 9.51 0.59 -6.57
CA VAL A 220 10.91 0.97 -6.36
C VAL A 220 11.45 1.70 -7.58
N ARG A 221 12.27 2.72 -7.37
CA ARG A 221 13.02 3.33 -8.48
C ARG A 221 14.00 2.33 -9.08
N LYS A 222 13.99 2.19 -10.40
CA LYS A 222 14.90 1.29 -11.11
C LYS A 222 16.37 1.62 -10.82
N ALA A 223 16.75 2.89 -10.81
CA ALA A 223 18.11 3.32 -10.49
C ALA A 223 18.54 2.84 -9.09
N PHE A 224 17.64 2.96 -8.07
CA PHE A 224 17.95 2.44 -6.74
C PHE A 224 18.11 0.91 -6.72
N ALA A 225 17.22 0.20 -7.42
CA ALA A 225 17.31 -1.27 -7.52
C ALA A 225 18.60 -1.74 -8.19
N ASP A 226 19.04 -1.03 -9.24
CA ASP A 226 20.26 -1.35 -9.98
C ASP A 226 21.54 -1.00 -9.19
N GLU A 227 21.55 0.14 -8.48
CA GLU A 227 22.71 0.64 -7.74
C GLU A 227 22.85 0.00 -6.35
N HIS A 228 21.75 -0.37 -5.72
CA HIS A 228 21.69 -0.86 -4.34
C HIS A 228 20.85 -2.15 -4.18
N PRO A 229 21.10 -3.21 -4.97
CA PRO A 229 20.29 -4.43 -4.95
C PRO A 229 20.24 -5.11 -3.57
N GLU A 230 21.36 -5.09 -2.81
CA GLU A 230 21.40 -5.68 -1.47
C GLU A 230 20.56 -4.87 -0.47
N ALA A 231 20.50 -3.54 -0.60
CA ALA A 231 19.66 -2.72 0.25
C ALA A 231 18.17 -2.96 -0.04
N LEU A 232 17.78 -3.11 -1.30
CA LEU A 232 16.41 -3.46 -1.68
C LEU A 232 16.02 -4.85 -1.16
N LYS A 233 16.91 -5.83 -1.27
CA LYS A 233 16.68 -7.18 -0.77
C LYS A 233 16.52 -7.20 0.76
N ALA A 234 17.37 -6.46 1.48
CA ALA A 234 17.27 -6.32 2.93
C ALA A 234 15.93 -5.64 3.31
N PHE A 235 15.56 -4.55 2.62
CA PHE A 235 14.29 -3.87 2.83
C PHE A 235 13.09 -4.82 2.63
N LEU A 236 13.03 -5.58 1.54
CA LEU A 236 11.92 -6.51 1.29
C LEU A 236 11.82 -7.60 2.35
N LYS A 237 12.96 -8.12 2.83
CA LYS A 237 13.00 -9.08 3.94
C LYS A 237 12.49 -8.49 5.25
N GLU A 238 12.94 -7.29 5.61
CA GLU A 238 12.55 -6.61 6.85
C GLU A 238 11.10 -6.11 6.78
N TYR A 239 10.64 -5.69 5.60
CA TYR A 239 9.24 -5.37 5.35
C TYR A 239 8.34 -6.60 5.50
N ASN A 240 8.75 -7.77 4.96
CA ASN A 240 8.01 -9.02 5.18
C ASN A 240 7.86 -9.33 6.68
N ALA A 241 8.95 -9.24 7.44
CA ALA A 241 8.90 -9.43 8.90
C ALA A 241 7.97 -8.40 9.58
N SER A 242 7.91 -7.16 9.08
CA SER A 242 7.00 -6.13 9.58
C SER A 242 5.53 -6.44 9.28
N THR A 243 5.22 -6.97 8.09
CA THR A 243 3.85 -7.40 7.75
C THR A 243 3.41 -8.59 8.59
N GLU A 244 4.28 -9.58 8.78
CA GLU A 244 4.02 -10.73 9.65
C GLU A 244 3.80 -10.31 11.10
N TYR A 245 4.61 -9.37 11.62
CA TYR A 245 4.42 -8.82 12.95
C TYR A 245 3.06 -8.13 13.09
N ALA A 246 2.68 -7.31 12.13
CA ALA A 246 1.39 -6.62 12.16
C ALA A 246 0.21 -7.60 12.25
N VAL A 247 0.23 -8.66 11.44
CA VAL A 247 -0.85 -9.66 11.39
C VAL A 247 -0.86 -10.55 12.65
N ASN A 248 0.31 -10.95 13.15
CA ASN A 248 0.42 -11.88 14.28
C ASN A 248 0.33 -11.22 15.65
N SER A 249 0.54 -9.89 15.73
CA SER A 249 0.53 -9.12 16.98
C SER A 249 -0.29 -7.83 16.82
N PRO A 250 -1.60 -7.92 16.48
CA PRO A 250 -2.40 -6.76 16.10
C PRO A 250 -2.54 -5.71 17.22
N ALA A 251 -2.49 -6.09 18.49
CA ALA A 251 -2.53 -5.15 19.62
C ALA A 251 -1.26 -4.28 19.68
N ASP A 252 -0.08 -4.91 19.57
CA ASP A 252 1.20 -4.19 19.59
C ASP A 252 1.38 -3.37 18.30
N ALA A 253 1.02 -3.94 17.16
CA ALA A 253 1.02 -3.23 15.88
C ALA A 253 0.05 -2.03 15.91
N GLY A 254 -1.11 -2.17 16.54
CA GLY A 254 -2.07 -1.09 16.73
C GLY A 254 -1.49 0.12 17.46
N ALA A 255 -0.68 -0.11 18.49
CA ALA A 255 0.03 0.95 19.20
C ALA A 255 1.03 1.71 18.30
N LEU A 256 1.75 0.98 17.43
CA LEU A 256 2.66 1.59 16.45
C LEU A 256 1.90 2.37 15.37
N VAL A 257 0.78 1.83 14.90
CA VAL A 257 -0.11 2.47 13.92
C VAL A 257 -0.63 3.81 14.42
N GLU A 258 -1.01 3.89 15.71
CA GLU A 258 -1.40 5.16 16.34
C GLU A 258 -0.19 6.08 16.52
N LYS A 259 0.94 5.57 17.00
CA LYS A 259 2.21 6.33 17.18
C LYS A 259 2.62 7.04 15.90
N TYR A 260 2.53 6.38 14.75
CA TYR A 260 2.91 6.94 13.44
C TYR A 260 1.78 7.71 12.74
N GLY A 261 0.64 7.88 13.38
CA GLY A 261 -0.50 8.62 12.82
C GLY A 261 -1.11 8.00 11.56
N ILE A 262 -0.95 6.68 11.39
CA ILE A 262 -1.56 5.92 10.30
C ILE A 262 -3.06 5.80 10.54
N MET A 263 -3.44 5.52 11.79
CA MET A 263 -4.81 5.60 12.29
C MET A 263 -4.83 6.40 13.61
N ALA A 264 -6.00 6.95 13.94
CA ALA A 264 -6.17 7.80 15.11
C ALA A 264 -6.29 7.03 16.44
N SER A 265 -6.38 5.70 16.43
CA SER A 265 -6.63 4.88 17.62
C SER A 265 -6.01 3.49 17.48
N ALA A 266 -5.17 3.12 18.46
CA ALA A 266 -4.60 1.78 18.58
C ALA A 266 -5.68 0.70 18.69
N ALA A 267 -6.73 0.94 19.46
CA ALA A 267 -7.82 -0.02 19.65
C ALA A 267 -8.65 -0.25 18.39
N LEU A 268 -8.80 0.75 17.53
CA LEU A 268 -9.42 0.55 16.21
C LEU A 268 -8.46 -0.16 15.24
N ALA A 269 -7.17 0.16 15.28
CA ALA A 269 -6.17 -0.50 14.47
C ALA A 269 -6.07 -2.01 14.82
N GLU A 270 -6.03 -2.35 16.10
CA GLU A 270 -6.05 -3.75 16.58
C GLU A 270 -7.22 -4.55 15.99
N LYS A 271 -8.42 -3.95 15.94
CA LYS A 271 -9.62 -4.60 15.38
C LYS A 271 -9.60 -4.69 13.85
N ALA A 272 -9.02 -3.70 13.18
CA ALA A 272 -8.98 -3.63 11.72
C ALA A 272 -7.90 -4.51 11.10
N ILE A 273 -6.72 -4.61 11.73
CA ILE A 273 -5.54 -5.30 11.19
C ILE A 273 -5.84 -6.71 10.67
N PRO A 274 -6.59 -7.58 11.38
CA PRO A 274 -6.90 -8.93 10.90
C PRO A 274 -7.66 -8.96 9.55
N ASN A 275 -8.35 -7.87 9.20
CA ASN A 275 -9.16 -7.76 7.99
C ASN A 275 -8.48 -6.90 6.90
N CYS A 276 -7.27 -6.38 7.17
CA CYS A 276 -6.54 -5.51 6.24
C CYS A 276 -5.80 -6.27 5.14
N ASN A 277 -5.83 -7.61 5.12
CA ASN A 277 -5.18 -8.46 4.12
C ASN A 277 -3.75 -8.01 3.77
N ILE A 278 -2.97 -7.69 4.82
CA ILE A 278 -1.60 -7.21 4.72
C ILE A 278 -0.71 -8.40 4.40
N VAL A 279 0.11 -8.26 3.35
CA VAL A 279 1.01 -9.30 2.86
C VAL A 279 2.34 -8.71 2.38
N CYS A 280 3.32 -9.58 2.10
CA CYS A 280 4.50 -9.23 1.32
C CYS A 280 4.78 -10.38 0.35
N ILE A 281 4.24 -10.28 -0.87
CA ILE A 281 4.38 -11.30 -1.91
C ILE A 281 5.30 -10.76 -2.98
N THR A 282 6.39 -11.46 -3.30
CA THR A 282 7.45 -11.07 -4.24
C THR A 282 7.61 -12.09 -5.37
N GLY A 283 8.51 -11.83 -6.32
CA GLY A 283 8.90 -12.78 -7.35
C GLY A 283 7.77 -13.12 -8.32
N ASP A 284 7.78 -14.36 -8.82
CA ASP A 284 6.84 -14.81 -9.85
C ASP A 284 5.38 -14.81 -9.38
N GLU A 285 5.12 -15.04 -8.11
CA GLU A 285 3.76 -14.99 -7.55
C GLU A 285 3.22 -13.55 -7.61
N MET A 286 3.99 -12.56 -7.15
CA MET A 286 3.65 -11.14 -7.31
C MET A 286 3.35 -10.81 -8.77
N LYS A 287 4.26 -11.19 -9.69
CA LYS A 287 4.12 -10.93 -11.11
C LYS A 287 2.80 -11.49 -11.65
N ALA A 288 2.48 -12.75 -11.34
CA ALA A 288 1.25 -13.39 -11.80
C ALA A 288 0.01 -12.66 -11.29
N MET A 289 -0.03 -12.34 -9.99
CA MET A 289 -1.16 -11.65 -9.36
C MET A 289 -1.37 -10.24 -9.94
N VAL A 290 -0.31 -9.45 -10.01
CA VAL A 290 -0.38 -8.07 -10.51
C VAL A 290 -0.72 -8.05 -12.00
N SER A 291 -0.11 -8.90 -12.82
CA SER A 291 -0.42 -8.98 -14.25
C SER A 291 -1.89 -9.35 -14.49
N GLY A 292 -2.43 -10.32 -13.75
CA GLY A 292 -3.83 -10.69 -13.81
C GLY A 292 -4.76 -9.52 -13.45
N MET A 293 -4.49 -8.84 -12.34
CA MET A 293 -5.25 -7.68 -11.90
C MET A 293 -5.19 -6.52 -12.90
N LEU A 294 -4.00 -6.15 -13.37
CA LEU A 294 -3.82 -5.06 -14.34
C LEU A 294 -4.50 -5.35 -15.68
N LYS A 295 -4.52 -6.61 -16.12
CA LYS A 295 -5.24 -7.00 -17.32
C LYS A 295 -6.74 -6.74 -17.17
N VAL A 296 -7.34 -7.12 -16.05
CA VAL A 296 -8.77 -6.86 -15.78
C VAL A 296 -9.04 -5.35 -15.77
N LEU A 297 -8.19 -4.57 -15.11
CA LEU A 297 -8.32 -3.11 -15.07
C LEU A 297 -8.18 -2.48 -16.45
N PHE A 298 -7.20 -2.93 -17.24
CA PHE A 298 -6.96 -2.44 -18.60
C PHE A 298 -8.14 -2.74 -19.54
N ASP A 299 -8.66 -3.98 -19.48
CA ASP A 299 -9.80 -4.39 -20.33
C ASP A 299 -11.07 -3.58 -19.99
N ALA A 300 -11.26 -3.24 -18.71
CA ALA A 300 -12.37 -2.40 -18.28
C ALA A 300 -12.14 -0.91 -18.62
N SER A 301 -10.93 -0.41 -18.44
CA SER A 301 -10.55 0.98 -18.71
C SER A 301 -9.04 1.09 -18.90
N PRO A 302 -8.51 1.22 -20.13
CA PRO A 302 -7.07 1.40 -20.37
C PRO A 302 -6.44 2.54 -19.56
N LYS A 303 -7.22 3.57 -19.28
CA LYS A 303 -6.80 4.75 -18.49
C LYS A 303 -6.38 4.39 -17.06
N SER A 304 -6.99 3.34 -16.49
CA SER A 304 -6.72 2.88 -15.13
C SER A 304 -5.26 2.50 -14.90
N VAL A 305 -4.58 2.00 -15.92
CA VAL A 305 -3.18 1.56 -15.89
C VAL A 305 -2.25 2.50 -16.69
N GLY A 306 -2.69 3.71 -17.01
CA GLY A 306 -1.88 4.68 -17.75
C GLY A 306 -1.92 4.53 -19.27
N GLY A 307 -2.95 3.89 -19.83
CA GLY A 307 -3.22 3.80 -21.27
C GLY A 307 -2.59 2.62 -21.98
N LYS A 308 -1.63 1.93 -21.39
CA LYS A 308 -0.94 0.76 -21.93
C LYS A 308 -0.80 -0.31 -20.85
N LEU A 309 -1.11 -1.56 -21.18
CA LEU A 309 -0.82 -2.68 -20.27
C LEU A 309 0.71 -2.88 -20.18
N PRO A 310 1.32 -2.79 -18.98
CA PRO A 310 2.74 -3.06 -18.82
C PRO A 310 3.10 -4.52 -19.14
N GLY A 311 4.31 -4.75 -19.63
CA GLY A 311 4.88 -6.07 -19.82
C GLY A 311 5.66 -6.56 -18.60
N ASP A 312 6.44 -7.63 -18.81
CA ASP A 312 7.22 -8.30 -17.77
C ASP A 312 8.31 -7.39 -17.16
N GLU A 313 8.75 -6.40 -17.91
CA GLU A 313 9.75 -5.41 -17.50
C GLU A 313 9.29 -4.49 -16.37
N MET A 314 7.99 -4.51 -16.02
CA MET A 314 7.46 -3.77 -14.87
C MET A 314 7.91 -4.35 -13.53
N PHE A 315 8.36 -5.59 -13.48
CA PHE A 315 8.56 -6.33 -12.23
C PHE A 315 10.04 -6.43 -11.85
N TYR A 316 10.32 -6.12 -10.58
CA TYR A 316 11.59 -6.47 -9.96
C TYR A 316 11.48 -7.91 -9.43
N LEU A 317 12.27 -8.82 -9.98
CA LEU A 317 12.21 -10.26 -9.63
C LEU A 317 13.42 -10.74 -8.79
N GLY A 318 14.37 -9.81 -8.43
CA GLY A 318 15.55 -10.12 -7.64
C GLY A 318 16.80 -10.26 -8.48
#